data_817a1c0c209d596f5ffa737bcd864abb
#
_entry.id   817a1c0c209d596f5ffa737bcd864abb
#
_cell.length_a   1.000
_cell.length_b   1.000
_cell.length_c   1.000
_cell.angle_alpha   90.00
_cell.angle_beta   90.00
_cell.angle_gamma   90.00
#
_symmetry.space_group_name_H-M   'P 1'
#
loop_
_entity.id
_entity.type
_entity.pdbx_description
1 polymer ?
#
loop_
_entity_poly.entity_id
_entity_poly.type
_entity_poly.pdbx_seq_one_letter_code
_entity_poly.pdbx_strand_id
1 'polypeptide(L)'
;MPDTHHAASFDAAPPTLPTIGILGAGKVGTVLARLLLAAGYPVHIAGSGSPAKISLIIDVLAHGAVAQTAEEVARTSDIVILALPLGKYRSIPADLLEGKLVIDAMNYWWEVDGIRDDLNDPRVSTSELIQSFLPTSRVVKAYNHMGYHDLDEGPTPAGTPGRKAIGIAGDDDLALSDVAALVDASGFDPVLVGTLRDSIALEPGSELFGANFTAAAVQDALTRFPTTERGLAVAAARAELVSGA
;
A
#
# COMPACT_ATOMS: atom_id res chain seq x y z
N MET A 1 50.75 14.68 35.67
CA MET A 1 50.17 13.58 34.93
C MET A 1 48.74 13.98 34.60
N PRO A 2 48.40 14.44 33.37
CA PRO A 2 47.01 14.68 32.98
C PRO A 2 46.41 13.39 32.46
N ASP A 3 45.26 12.99 33.03
CA ASP A 3 44.41 11.87 32.61
C ASP A 3 43.80 12.19 31.23
N THR A 4 44.19 11.42 30.23
CA THR A 4 43.55 11.41 28.92
C THR A 4 42.29 10.55 28.99
N HIS A 5 41.12 11.19 29.16
CA HIS A 5 39.85 10.58 28.90
C HIS A 5 39.72 10.28 27.41
N HIS A 6 39.83 9.01 27.09
CA HIS A 6 39.51 8.48 25.74
C HIS A 6 37.97 8.48 25.60
N ALA A 7 37.42 9.47 24.90
CA ALA A 7 36.04 9.45 24.48
C ALA A 7 35.87 8.37 23.42
N ALA A 8 35.23 7.26 23.77
CA ALA A 8 34.80 6.27 22.80
C ALA A 8 33.66 6.87 21.99
N SER A 9 33.97 7.26 20.76
CA SER A 9 32.96 7.57 19.75
C SER A 9 32.26 6.26 19.37
N PHE A 10 31.02 6.08 19.82
CA PHE A 10 30.13 5.06 19.30
C PHE A 10 29.72 5.50 17.89
N ASP A 11 30.42 5.00 16.91
CA ASP A 11 30.05 5.10 15.50
C ASP A 11 28.85 4.13 15.32
N ALA A 12 27.64 4.61 15.57
CA ALA A 12 26.43 3.87 15.26
C ALA A 12 26.33 3.76 13.75
N ALA A 13 26.37 2.54 13.23
CA ALA A 13 26.10 2.31 11.82
C ALA A 13 24.78 3.01 11.43
N PRO A 14 24.70 3.64 10.24
CA PRO A 14 23.46 4.29 9.82
C PRO A 14 22.32 3.28 9.88
N PRO A 15 21.10 3.70 10.31
CA PRO A 15 19.96 2.81 10.39
C PRO A 15 19.72 2.19 9.01
N THR A 16 19.72 0.87 8.93
CA THR A 16 19.38 0.16 7.68
C THR A 16 17.92 0.37 7.39
N LEU A 17 17.59 0.75 6.14
CA LEU A 17 16.20 0.86 5.69
C LEU A 17 15.50 -0.53 5.79
N PRO A 18 14.20 -0.56 6.13
CA PRO A 18 13.47 -1.80 6.20
C PRO A 18 13.39 -2.49 4.83
N THR A 19 13.40 -3.82 4.82
CA THR A 19 13.20 -4.61 3.61
C THR A 19 11.72 -4.60 3.23
N ILE A 20 11.43 -4.22 1.99
CA ILE A 20 10.07 -4.20 1.46
C ILE A 20 9.80 -5.48 0.68
N GLY A 21 8.77 -6.20 1.08
CA GLY A 21 8.26 -7.35 0.35
C GLY A 21 7.07 -6.97 -0.53
N ILE A 22 7.01 -7.47 -1.76
CA ILE A 22 5.87 -7.22 -2.65
C ILE A 22 5.27 -8.57 -3.05
N LEU A 23 4.02 -8.81 -2.69
CA LEU A 23 3.24 -9.95 -3.13
C LEU A 23 2.40 -9.55 -4.35
N GLY A 24 2.90 -9.90 -5.53
CA GLY A 24 2.32 -9.55 -6.82
C GLY A 24 3.34 -8.91 -7.76
N ALA A 25 3.85 -9.65 -8.74
CA ALA A 25 4.81 -9.19 -9.75
C ALA A 25 4.09 -8.72 -11.04
N GLY A 26 2.92 -8.10 -10.90
CA GLY A 26 2.16 -7.48 -11.98
C GLY A 26 2.61 -6.03 -12.23
N LYS A 27 1.82 -5.28 -13.02
CA LYS A 27 2.13 -3.89 -13.39
C LYS A 27 2.33 -2.98 -12.17
N VAL A 28 1.41 -2.99 -11.21
CA VAL A 28 1.52 -2.19 -9.99
C VAL A 28 2.73 -2.62 -9.15
N GLY A 29 2.88 -3.93 -8.89
CA GLY A 29 3.98 -4.44 -8.06
C GLY A 29 5.37 -4.14 -8.64
N THR A 30 5.55 -4.24 -9.95
CA THR A 30 6.84 -3.90 -10.60
C THR A 30 7.13 -2.40 -10.60
N VAL A 31 6.11 -1.55 -10.74
CA VAL A 31 6.27 -0.10 -10.59
C VAL A 31 6.66 0.25 -9.16
N LEU A 32 5.94 -0.27 -8.16
CA LEU A 32 6.28 -0.03 -6.75
C LEU A 32 7.68 -0.53 -6.41
N ALA A 33 8.09 -1.69 -6.94
CA ALA A 33 9.46 -2.18 -6.76
C ALA A 33 10.51 -1.19 -7.26
N ARG A 34 10.32 -0.62 -8.47
CA ARG A 34 11.25 0.39 -9.01
C ARG A 34 11.32 1.65 -8.16
N LEU A 35 10.15 2.16 -7.73
CA LEU A 35 10.07 3.38 -6.93
C LEU A 35 10.80 3.21 -5.60
N LEU A 36 10.59 2.09 -4.94
CA LEU A 36 11.19 1.81 -3.64
C LEU A 36 12.68 1.51 -3.74
N LEU A 37 13.12 0.82 -4.80
CA LEU A 37 14.55 0.67 -5.10
C LEU A 37 15.23 2.02 -5.37
N ALA A 38 14.56 2.91 -6.13
CA ALA A 38 15.08 4.26 -6.39
C ALA A 38 15.17 5.10 -5.10
N ALA A 39 14.27 4.85 -4.13
CA ALA A 39 14.31 5.42 -2.78
C ALA A 39 15.33 4.75 -1.85
N GLY A 40 16.06 3.73 -2.31
CA GLY A 40 17.12 3.04 -1.58
C GLY A 40 16.69 1.86 -0.72
N TYR A 41 15.43 1.45 -0.76
CA TYR A 41 14.93 0.30 0.00
C TYR A 41 15.37 -1.04 -0.64
N PRO A 42 15.77 -2.04 0.14
CA PRO A 42 15.87 -3.41 -0.33
C PRO A 42 14.47 -3.94 -0.70
N VAL A 43 14.31 -4.55 -1.88
CA VAL A 43 13.01 -5.03 -2.35
C VAL A 43 13.06 -6.50 -2.70
N HIS A 44 12.16 -7.28 -2.10
CA HIS A 44 11.85 -8.66 -2.45
C HIS A 44 10.48 -8.71 -3.14
N ILE A 45 10.35 -9.51 -4.19
CA ILE A 45 9.09 -9.57 -4.95
C ILE A 45 8.72 -11.01 -5.31
N ALA A 46 7.44 -11.34 -5.16
CA ALA A 46 6.89 -12.63 -5.51
C ALA A 46 5.77 -12.51 -6.56
N GLY A 47 5.82 -13.36 -7.56
CA GLY A 47 4.70 -13.62 -8.47
C GLY A 47 3.92 -14.88 -8.07
N SER A 48 3.05 -15.35 -8.96
CA SER A 48 2.39 -16.65 -8.77
C SER A 48 3.35 -17.81 -9.09
N GLY A 49 3.68 -18.61 -8.08
CA GLY A 49 4.51 -19.82 -8.21
C GLY A 49 6.01 -19.56 -8.09
N SER A 50 6.82 -20.30 -8.87
CA SER A 50 8.28 -20.26 -8.76
C SER A 50 8.89 -18.90 -9.11
N PRO A 51 9.90 -18.41 -8.35
CA PRO A 51 10.65 -17.18 -8.67
C PRO A 51 11.25 -17.18 -10.09
N ALA A 52 11.66 -18.34 -10.60
CA ALA A 52 12.22 -18.47 -11.94
C ALA A 52 11.26 -18.00 -13.06
N LYS A 53 9.95 -17.99 -12.81
CA LYS A 53 8.97 -17.50 -13.80
C LYS A 53 8.99 -15.99 -13.98
N ILE A 54 9.42 -15.26 -12.96
CA ILE A 54 9.44 -13.80 -12.94
C ILE A 54 10.83 -13.19 -12.95
N SER A 55 11.90 -13.98 -12.68
CA SER A 55 13.26 -13.47 -12.52
C SER A 55 13.71 -12.58 -13.69
N LEU A 56 13.55 -13.07 -14.93
CA LEU A 56 13.95 -12.31 -16.12
C LEU A 56 13.19 -10.98 -16.25
N ILE A 57 11.86 -10.98 -16.00
CA ILE A 57 11.07 -9.77 -16.11
C ILE A 57 11.38 -8.80 -14.98
N ILE A 58 11.69 -9.30 -13.78
CA ILE A 58 12.12 -8.47 -12.65
C ILE A 58 13.50 -7.88 -12.90
N ASP A 59 14.46 -8.63 -13.46
CA ASP A 59 15.77 -8.10 -13.83
C ASP A 59 15.67 -6.94 -14.84
N VAL A 60 14.67 -6.97 -15.72
CA VAL A 60 14.46 -5.92 -16.74
C VAL A 60 13.65 -4.75 -16.18
N LEU A 61 12.52 -5.03 -15.48
CA LEU A 61 11.56 -4.00 -15.09
C LEU A 61 11.80 -3.39 -13.70
N ALA A 62 12.48 -4.11 -12.81
CA ALA A 62 12.76 -3.68 -11.44
C ALA A 62 14.16 -4.14 -11.03
N HIS A 63 15.16 -3.73 -11.82
CA HIS A 63 16.56 -4.12 -11.61
C HIS A 63 17.01 -3.81 -10.18
N GLY A 64 17.48 -4.82 -9.46
CA GLY A 64 17.86 -4.75 -8.04
C GLY A 64 16.85 -5.39 -7.10
N ALA A 65 15.60 -5.64 -7.52
CA ALA A 65 14.67 -6.43 -6.74
C ALA A 65 15.03 -7.92 -6.77
N VAL A 66 14.81 -8.61 -5.65
CA VAL A 66 15.10 -10.04 -5.52
C VAL A 66 13.80 -10.84 -5.69
N ALA A 67 13.72 -11.65 -6.76
CA ALA A 67 12.58 -12.55 -6.97
C ALA A 67 12.64 -13.73 -6.01
N GLN A 68 11.56 -13.95 -5.25
CA GLN A 68 11.44 -14.99 -4.23
C GLN A 68 10.05 -15.66 -4.29
N THR A 69 9.84 -16.71 -3.49
CA THR A 69 8.49 -17.26 -3.25
C THR A 69 7.67 -16.29 -2.34
N ALA A 70 6.34 -16.42 -2.36
CA ALA A 70 5.49 -15.61 -1.49
C ALA A 70 5.80 -15.81 0.00
N GLU A 71 6.11 -17.06 0.39
CA GLU A 71 6.48 -17.41 1.76
C GLU A 71 7.83 -16.81 2.17
N GLU A 72 8.83 -16.82 1.27
CA GLU A 72 10.13 -16.19 1.52
C GLU A 72 9.98 -14.68 1.66
N VAL A 73 9.26 -14.01 0.73
CA VAL A 73 8.95 -12.58 0.81
C VAL A 73 8.26 -12.25 2.14
N ALA A 74 7.19 -12.99 2.50
CA ALA A 74 6.46 -12.76 3.75
C ALA A 74 7.35 -12.94 4.99
N ARG A 75 8.29 -13.90 4.97
CA ARG A 75 9.17 -14.17 6.11
C ARG A 75 10.28 -13.15 6.27
N THR A 76 10.92 -12.75 5.16
CA THR A 76 12.19 -11.99 5.18
C THR A 76 12.00 -10.48 5.07
N SER A 77 10.77 -9.98 4.84
CA SER A 77 10.51 -8.55 4.70
C SER A 77 9.93 -7.96 5.99
N ASP A 78 10.27 -6.71 6.26
CA ASP A 78 9.78 -5.95 7.41
C ASP A 78 8.40 -5.35 7.15
N ILE A 79 8.19 -4.85 5.92
CA ILE A 79 6.93 -4.28 5.42
C ILE A 79 6.51 -5.08 4.20
N VAL A 80 5.24 -5.45 4.09
CA VAL A 80 4.74 -6.22 2.94
C VAL A 80 3.64 -5.47 2.19
N ILE A 81 3.82 -5.30 0.88
CA ILE A 81 2.84 -4.68 -0.01
C ILE A 81 2.08 -5.78 -0.76
N LEU A 82 0.76 -5.73 -0.67
CA LEU A 82 -0.14 -6.61 -1.40
C LEU A 82 -0.54 -5.96 -2.74
N ALA A 83 -0.03 -6.50 -3.84
CA ALA A 83 -0.26 -6.00 -5.21
C ALA A 83 -0.73 -7.11 -6.15
N LEU A 84 -1.53 -8.04 -5.64
CA LEU A 84 -2.15 -9.16 -6.37
C LEU A 84 -3.64 -8.86 -6.64
N PRO A 85 -4.31 -9.59 -7.55
CA PRO A 85 -5.76 -9.51 -7.70
C PRO A 85 -6.48 -9.77 -6.37
N LEU A 86 -7.42 -8.89 -5.99
CA LEU A 86 -8.06 -8.95 -4.67
C LEU A 86 -8.77 -10.29 -4.44
N GLY A 87 -9.40 -10.87 -5.47
CA GLY A 87 -10.05 -12.17 -5.38
C GLY A 87 -9.14 -13.33 -4.95
N LYS A 88 -7.81 -13.11 -4.98
CA LYS A 88 -6.80 -14.09 -4.55
C LYS A 88 -6.26 -13.85 -3.14
N TYR A 89 -6.81 -12.90 -2.38
CA TYR A 89 -6.27 -12.52 -1.06
C TYR A 89 -6.12 -13.72 -0.10
N ARG A 90 -6.98 -14.74 -0.21
CA ARG A 90 -6.90 -15.96 0.61
C ARG A 90 -5.68 -16.84 0.32
N SER A 91 -4.93 -16.56 -0.76
CA SER A 91 -3.65 -17.24 -1.05
C SER A 91 -2.44 -16.57 -0.39
N ILE A 92 -2.64 -15.46 0.31
CA ILE A 92 -1.59 -14.77 1.07
C ILE A 92 -1.20 -15.67 2.26
N PRO A 93 0.10 -15.85 2.54
CA PRO A 93 0.58 -16.65 3.68
C PRO A 93 0.38 -15.88 5.00
N ALA A 94 -0.87 -15.81 5.48
CA ALA A 94 -1.30 -14.97 6.59
C ALA A 94 -0.48 -15.18 7.87
N ASP A 95 -0.18 -16.42 8.22
CA ASP A 95 0.60 -16.77 9.41
C ASP A 95 2.02 -16.19 9.40
N LEU A 96 2.58 -15.92 8.21
CA LEU A 96 3.91 -15.32 8.06
C LEU A 96 3.89 -13.79 8.12
N LEU A 97 2.71 -13.19 8.15
CA LEU A 97 2.50 -11.73 8.22
C LEU A 97 2.15 -11.26 9.65
N GLU A 98 2.09 -12.15 10.62
CA GLU A 98 1.79 -11.82 12.00
C GLU A 98 2.70 -10.71 12.53
N GLY A 99 2.10 -9.65 13.11
CA GLY A 99 2.77 -8.48 13.67
C GLY A 99 3.37 -7.52 12.64
N LYS A 100 3.33 -7.83 11.34
CA LYS A 100 3.94 -7.00 10.29
C LYS A 100 3.04 -5.83 9.88
N LEU A 101 3.69 -4.79 9.36
CA LEU A 101 3.03 -3.74 8.60
C LEU A 101 2.72 -4.26 7.19
N VAL A 102 1.44 -4.21 6.82
CA VAL A 102 0.95 -4.67 5.52
C VAL A 102 0.29 -3.51 4.79
N ILE A 103 0.79 -3.18 3.60
CA ILE A 103 0.21 -2.16 2.73
C ILE A 103 -0.70 -2.85 1.72
N ASP A 104 -1.99 -2.52 1.75
CA ASP A 104 -2.97 -3.01 0.79
C ASP A 104 -3.08 -2.07 -0.42
N ALA A 105 -2.43 -2.44 -1.52
CA ALA A 105 -2.51 -1.76 -2.81
C ALA A 105 -3.50 -2.44 -3.79
N MET A 106 -4.30 -3.39 -3.30
CA MET A 106 -5.23 -4.15 -4.14
C MET A 106 -6.52 -3.37 -4.40
N ASN A 107 -7.20 -3.73 -5.48
CA ASN A 107 -8.54 -3.29 -5.82
C ASN A 107 -9.37 -4.47 -6.31
N TYR A 108 -10.69 -4.38 -6.11
CA TYR A 108 -11.62 -5.30 -6.73
C TYR A 108 -11.86 -4.92 -8.19
N TRP A 109 -11.64 -5.87 -9.09
CA TRP A 109 -11.90 -5.76 -10.52
C TRP A 109 -12.71 -6.98 -10.97
N TRP A 110 -13.99 -6.79 -11.25
CA TRP A 110 -14.86 -7.88 -11.65
C TRP A 110 -14.39 -8.61 -12.93
N GLU A 111 -13.67 -7.92 -13.81
CA GLU A 111 -13.09 -8.52 -15.03
C GLU A 111 -11.97 -9.51 -14.74
N VAL A 112 -11.30 -9.36 -13.61
CA VAL A 112 -10.17 -10.19 -13.15
C VAL A 112 -10.58 -11.16 -12.06
N ASP A 113 -11.36 -10.68 -11.09
CA ASP A 113 -11.73 -11.41 -9.88
C ASP A 113 -13.05 -12.20 -10.03
N GLY A 114 -13.78 -11.97 -11.14
CA GLY A 114 -15.15 -12.45 -11.32
C GLY A 114 -16.16 -11.64 -10.50
N ILE A 115 -17.45 -11.94 -10.65
CA ILE A 115 -18.50 -11.29 -9.86
C ILE A 115 -18.45 -11.85 -8.44
N ARG A 116 -18.17 -11.01 -7.46
CA ARG A 116 -17.96 -11.34 -6.06
C ARG A 116 -18.66 -10.32 -5.17
N ASP A 117 -19.81 -10.68 -4.64
CA ASP A 117 -20.60 -9.80 -3.77
C ASP A 117 -19.87 -9.47 -2.46
N ASP A 118 -19.06 -10.42 -1.95
CA ASP A 118 -18.23 -10.23 -0.76
C ASP A 118 -17.10 -9.21 -0.94
N LEU A 119 -16.72 -8.89 -2.18
CA LEU A 119 -15.68 -7.90 -2.51
C LEU A 119 -16.25 -6.57 -2.99
N ASN A 120 -17.57 -6.46 -3.15
CA ASN A 120 -18.26 -5.27 -3.66
C ASN A 120 -19.33 -4.74 -2.71
N ASP A 121 -19.27 -5.10 -1.43
CA ASP A 121 -20.21 -4.66 -0.42
C ASP A 121 -19.93 -3.20 -0.02
N PRO A 122 -20.86 -2.26 -0.27
CA PRO A 122 -20.65 -0.84 0.06
C PRO A 122 -20.64 -0.56 1.58
N ARG A 123 -20.96 -1.55 2.41
CA ARG A 123 -20.97 -1.44 3.87
C ARG A 123 -19.57 -1.52 4.46
N VAL A 124 -18.65 -2.24 3.79
CA VAL A 124 -17.31 -2.58 4.27
C VAL A 124 -16.29 -2.24 3.19
N SER A 125 -15.21 -1.56 3.53
CA SER A 125 -14.11 -1.36 2.60
C SER A 125 -13.36 -2.67 2.34
N THR A 126 -12.72 -2.79 1.17
CA THR A 126 -11.92 -3.97 0.86
C THR A 126 -10.75 -4.14 1.83
N SER A 127 -10.21 -3.05 2.39
CA SER A 127 -9.13 -3.12 3.38
C SER A 127 -9.60 -3.53 4.77
N GLU A 128 -10.86 -3.24 5.17
CA GLU A 128 -11.45 -3.85 6.38
C GLU A 128 -11.54 -5.39 6.22
N LEU A 129 -11.88 -5.88 5.01
CA LEU A 129 -11.88 -7.30 4.70
C LEU A 129 -10.47 -7.90 4.83
N ILE A 130 -9.45 -7.22 4.32
CA ILE A 130 -8.05 -7.67 4.42
C ILE A 130 -7.59 -7.65 5.88
N GLN A 131 -7.91 -6.62 6.66
CA GLN A 131 -7.60 -6.57 8.09
C GLN A 131 -8.27 -7.73 8.85
N SER A 132 -9.52 -8.08 8.50
CA SER A 132 -10.22 -9.21 9.10
C SER A 132 -9.57 -10.56 8.74
N PHE A 133 -8.98 -10.66 7.55
CA PHE A 133 -8.22 -11.85 7.12
C PHE A 133 -6.81 -11.91 7.74
N LEU A 134 -6.21 -10.76 8.06
CA LEU A 134 -4.90 -10.61 8.69
C LEU A 134 -5.03 -9.96 10.09
N PRO A 135 -5.69 -10.61 11.05
CA PRO A 135 -6.13 -9.95 12.30
C PRO A 135 -4.97 -9.52 13.20
N THR A 136 -3.80 -10.09 13.03
CA THR A 136 -2.59 -9.80 13.81
C THR A 136 -1.60 -8.88 13.09
N SER A 137 -1.88 -8.51 11.83
CA SER A 137 -1.08 -7.55 11.07
C SER A 137 -1.64 -6.14 11.24
N ARG A 138 -0.81 -5.13 10.97
CA ARG A 138 -1.24 -3.72 10.88
C ARG A 138 -1.45 -3.37 9.42
N VAL A 139 -2.72 -3.31 8.98
CA VAL A 139 -3.05 -3.04 7.58
C VAL A 139 -3.21 -1.54 7.34
N VAL A 140 -2.62 -1.05 6.26
CA VAL A 140 -2.79 0.33 5.76
C VAL A 140 -3.12 0.28 4.27
N LYS A 141 -4.18 0.94 3.84
CA LYS A 141 -4.52 1.15 2.42
C LYS A 141 -3.62 2.23 1.84
N ALA A 142 -2.91 1.94 0.74
CA ALA A 142 -2.14 2.93 0.00
C ALA A 142 -1.85 2.45 -1.44
N TYR A 143 -1.50 3.37 -2.35
CA TYR A 143 -1.11 3.12 -3.75
C TYR A 143 -2.20 2.50 -4.64
N ASN A 144 -3.39 2.25 -4.14
CA ASN A 144 -4.46 1.57 -4.86
C ASN A 144 -5.21 2.48 -5.84
N HIS A 145 -5.31 3.78 -5.54
CA HIS A 145 -6.19 4.69 -6.27
C HIS A 145 -5.55 5.36 -7.49
N MET A 146 -4.22 5.41 -7.57
CA MET A 146 -3.50 5.98 -8.71
C MET A 146 -3.18 4.89 -9.75
N GLY A 147 -3.34 5.22 -11.03
CA GLY A 147 -2.99 4.32 -12.12
C GLY A 147 -1.49 3.99 -12.14
N TYR A 148 -1.13 2.78 -12.55
CA TYR A 148 0.28 2.36 -12.55
C TYR A 148 1.18 3.18 -13.49
N HIS A 149 0.64 3.76 -14.55
CA HIS A 149 1.37 4.70 -15.41
C HIS A 149 1.68 6.01 -14.68
N ASP A 150 0.68 6.56 -13.95
CA ASP A 150 0.88 7.77 -13.16
C ASP A 150 1.82 7.54 -11.97
N LEU A 151 1.78 6.34 -11.37
CA LEU A 151 2.76 5.92 -10.35
C LEU A 151 4.17 5.87 -10.93
N ASP A 152 4.34 5.41 -12.17
CA ASP A 152 5.64 5.25 -12.80
C ASP A 152 6.26 6.59 -13.25
N GLU A 153 5.45 7.50 -13.76
CA GLU A 153 5.87 8.76 -14.37
C GLU A 153 5.76 9.96 -13.40
N GLY A 154 5.04 9.80 -12.29
CA GLY A 154 4.68 10.87 -11.38
C GLY A 154 5.67 11.24 -10.26
N PRO A 155 6.69 10.43 -9.91
CA PRO A 155 7.56 10.74 -8.78
C PRO A 155 8.30 12.07 -8.95
N THR A 156 8.22 12.90 -7.91
CA THR A 156 8.95 14.18 -7.85
C THR A 156 9.51 14.40 -6.45
N PRO A 157 10.62 15.17 -6.30
CA PRO A 157 11.18 15.50 -4.99
C PRO A 157 10.18 16.20 -4.07
N ALA A 158 10.34 16.01 -2.76
CA ALA A 158 9.55 16.70 -1.75
C ALA A 158 9.59 18.23 -1.94
N GLY A 159 8.45 18.89 -1.75
CA GLY A 159 8.32 20.33 -1.92
C GLY A 159 8.21 20.81 -3.38
N THR A 160 8.18 19.93 -4.35
CA THR A 160 7.96 20.30 -5.76
C THR A 160 6.53 20.82 -5.95
N PRO A 161 6.31 22.02 -6.52
CA PRO A 161 4.96 22.51 -6.82
C PRO A 161 4.20 21.55 -7.73
N GLY A 162 2.98 21.18 -7.35
CA GLY A 162 2.13 20.25 -8.11
C GLY A 162 2.49 18.78 -7.93
N ARG A 163 3.33 18.43 -6.94
CA ARG A 163 3.64 17.05 -6.55
C ARG A 163 2.34 16.27 -6.36
N LYS A 164 2.30 15.06 -6.90
CA LYS A 164 1.13 14.18 -6.83
C LYS A 164 1.05 13.52 -5.46
N ALA A 165 -0.15 13.10 -5.10
CA ALA A 165 -0.42 12.61 -3.76
C ALA A 165 -1.01 11.19 -3.78
N ILE A 166 -0.66 10.43 -2.75
CA ILE A 166 -1.23 9.11 -2.45
C ILE A 166 -2.05 9.20 -1.17
N GLY A 167 -3.33 8.85 -1.26
CA GLY A 167 -4.20 8.68 -0.10
C GLY A 167 -3.78 7.45 0.71
N ILE A 168 -3.69 7.63 2.04
CA ILE A 168 -3.38 6.55 2.99
C ILE A 168 -4.48 6.45 4.05
N ALA A 169 -4.90 5.22 4.39
CA ALA A 169 -5.92 4.98 5.40
C ALA A 169 -5.56 3.77 6.26
N GLY A 170 -5.80 3.86 7.58
CA GLY A 170 -5.46 2.79 8.52
C GLY A 170 -5.94 3.11 9.93
N ASP A 171 -5.85 2.10 10.81
CA ASP A 171 -6.35 2.20 12.19
C ASP A 171 -5.22 2.26 13.23
N ASP A 172 -3.93 2.22 12.79
CA ASP A 172 -2.74 2.28 13.63
C ASP A 172 -1.88 3.49 13.25
N ASP A 173 -1.71 4.43 14.16
CA ASP A 173 -1.01 5.70 13.92
C ASP A 173 0.47 5.52 13.56
N LEU A 174 1.15 4.51 14.15
CA LEU A 174 2.55 4.22 13.84
C LEU A 174 2.67 3.64 12.43
N ALA A 175 1.78 2.71 12.07
CA ALA A 175 1.73 2.17 10.72
C ALA A 175 1.43 3.25 9.66
N LEU A 176 0.52 4.17 9.95
CA LEU A 176 0.22 5.32 9.08
C LEU A 176 1.45 6.23 8.91
N SER A 177 2.20 6.49 9.98
CA SER A 177 3.43 7.29 9.92
C SER A 177 4.51 6.61 9.08
N ASP A 178 4.71 5.29 9.25
CA ASP A 178 5.68 4.51 8.48
C ASP A 178 5.32 4.50 6.98
N VAL A 179 4.02 4.31 6.66
CA VAL A 179 3.55 4.34 5.26
C VAL A 179 3.63 5.74 4.67
N ALA A 180 3.35 6.79 5.44
CA ALA A 180 3.51 8.17 4.98
C ALA A 180 4.97 8.46 4.59
N ALA A 181 5.93 8.01 5.41
CA ALA A 181 7.36 8.15 5.10
C ALA A 181 7.73 7.37 3.82
N LEU A 182 7.16 6.17 3.63
CA LEU A 182 7.40 5.36 2.42
C LEU A 182 6.81 6.03 1.16
N VAL A 183 5.61 6.60 1.27
CA VAL A 183 4.96 7.36 0.19
C VAL A 183 5.79 8.59 -0.18
N ASP A 184 6.25 9.36 0.81
CA ASP A 184 7.11 10.52 0.56
C ASP A 184 8.42 10.13 -0.12
N ALA A 185 9.10 9.10 0.38
CA ALA A 185 10.33 8.57 -0.19
C ALA A 185 10.14 8.05 -1.64
N SER A 186 8.94 7.52 -1.96
CA SER A 186 8.61 7.06 -3.31
C SER A 186 8.26 8.18 -4.30
N GLY A 187 8.29 9.45 -3.86
CA GLY A 187 8.12 10.62 -4.73
C GLY A 187 6.72 11.25 -4.72
N PHE A 188 5.86 10.93 -3.74
CA PHE A 188 4.49 11.42 -3.64
C PHE A 188 4.20 12.08 -2.29
N ASP A 189 3.23 13.00 -2.24
CA ASP A 189 2.75 13.56 -0.99
C ASP A 189 1.79 12.57 -0.31
N PRO A 190 2.02 12.15 0.95
CA PRO A 190 1.05 11.34 1.68
C PRO A 190 -0.14 12.20 2.12
N VAL A 191 -1.37 11.71 1.90
CA VAL A 191 -2.60 12.35 2.39
C VAL A 191 -3.37 11.37 3.26
N LEU A 192 -3.53 11.69 4.54
CA LEU A 192 -4.33 10.90 5.45
C LEU A 192 -5.81 10.99 5.09
N VAL A 193 -6.44 9.84 4.79
CA VAL A 193 -7.85 9.72 4.44
C VAL A 193 -8.71 9.45 5.68
N GLY A 194 -8.17 8.71 6.64
CA GLY A 194 -8.83 8.31 7.87
C GLY A 194 -8.55 6.84 8.21
N THR A 195 -9.56 6.17 8.76
CA THR A 195 -9.50 4.75 9.14
C THR A 195 -9.57 3.82 7.92
N LEU A 196 -9.36 2.50 8.12
CA LEU A 196 -9.60 1.51 7.06
C LEU A 196 -11.02 1.60 6.49
N ARG A 197 -12.00 1.91 7.35
CA ARG A 197 -13.39 2.12 6.94
C ARG A 197 -13.55 3.26 5.92
N ASP A 198 -12.73 4.31 6.05
CA ASP A 198 -12.76 5.49 5.18
C ASP A 198 -12.05 5.24 3.85
N SER A 199 -11.22 4.19 3.78
CA SER A 199 -10.50 3.81 2.55
C SER A 199 -11.41 3.49 1.37
N ILE A 200 -12.71 3.25 1.60
CA ILE A 200 -13.71 3.06 0.54
C ILE A 200 -13.78 4.26 -0.42
N ALA A 201 -13.37 5.45 0.03
CA ALA A 201 -13.24 6.64 -0.80
C ALA A 201 -12.08 6.56 -1.81
N LEU A 202 -11.16 5.61 -1.65
CA LEU A 202 -10.04 5.33 -2.57
C LEU A 202 -10.34 4.19 -3.55
N GLU A 203 -11.50 3.55 -3.45
CA GLU A 203 -11.86 2.37 -4.22
C GLU A 203 -12.56 2.69 -5.54
N PRO A 204 -12.67 1.73 -6.48
CA PRO A 204 -13.39 1.90 -7.74
C PRO A 204 -14.80 2.48 -7.55
N GLY A 205 -15.16 3.41 -8.42
CA GLY A 205 -16.42 4.15 -8.36
C GLY A 205 -16.37 5.46 -7.56
N SER A 206 -15.24 5.79 -6.91
CA SER A 206 -14.99 7.10 -6.30
C SER A 206 -14.28 8.06 -7.25
N GLU A 207 -14.36 9.37 -6.99
CA GLU A 207 -13.64 10.41 -7.75
C GLU A 207 -12.11 10.26 -7.65
N LEU A 208 -11.61 9.72 -6.52
CA LEU A 208 -10.18 9.52 -6.29
C LEU A 208 -9.61 8.33 -7.07
N PHE A 209 -10.45 7.38 -7.45
CA PHE A 209 -9.98 6.20 -8.15
C PHE A 209 -9.59 6.52 -9.61
N GLY A 210 -8.34 6.24 -9.98
CA GLY A 210 -7.74 6.61 -11.26
C GLY A 210 -7.29 8.06 -11.34
N ALA A 211 -7.42 8.85 -10.26
CA ALA A 211 -7.03 10.25 -10.24
C ALA A 211 -5.53 10.42 -9.98
N ASN A 212 -4.95 11.42 -10.66
CA ASN A 212 -3.58 11.87 -10.53
C ASN A 212 -3.56 13.29 -9.92
N PHE A 213 -3.96 13.39 -8.67
CA PHE A 213 -4.23 14.64 -7.96
C PHE A 213 -3.04 15.09 -7.10
N THR A 214 -2.98 16.39 -6.81
CA THR A 214 -2.15 16.96 -5.73
C THR A 214 -2.79 16.72 -4.38
N ALA A 215 -2.06 16.92 -3.28
CA ALA A 215 -2.59 16.76 -1.92
C ALA A 215 -3.85 17.59 -1.66
N ALA A 216 -3.87 18.84 -2.11
CA ALA A 216 -5.05 19.71 -1.98
C ALA A 216 -6.26 19.16 -2.74
N ALA A 217 -6.07 18.68 -3.98
CA ALA A 217 -7.15 18.13 -4.79
C ALA A 217 -7.67 16.79 -4.23
N VAL A 218 -6.80 15.95 -3.62
CA VAL A 218 -7.22 14.75 -2.88
C VAL A 218 -8.11 15.16 -1.70
N GLN A 219 -7.70 16.16 -0.90
CA GLN A 219 -8.45 16.61 0.26
C GLN A 219 -9.83 17.20 -0.14
N ASP A 220 -9.88 17.94 -1.24
CA ASP A 220 -11.13 18.47 -1.79
C ASP A 220 -12.07 17.34 -2.25
N ALA A 221 -11.53 16.30 -2.91
CA ALA A 221 -12.32 15.15 -3.33
C ALA A 221 -12.84 14.34 -2.13
N LEU A 222 -12.05 14.15 -1.08
CA LEU A 222 -12.49 13.53 0.18
C LEU A 222 -13.63 14.31 0.84
N THR A 223 -13.53 15.64 0.84
CA THR A 223 -14.58 16.51 1.39
C THR A 223 -15.89 16.38 0.61
N ARG A 224 -15.83 16.17 -0.70
CA ARG A 224 -17.01 15.95 -1.55
C ARG A 224 -17.57 14.55 -1.49
N PHE A 225 -16.75 13.55 -1.17
CA PHE A 225 -17.12 12.13 -1.24
C PHE A 225 -18.49 11.81 -0.59
N PRO A 226 -18.85 12.31 0.62
CA PRO A 226 -20.14 12.01 1.24
C PRO A 226 -21.36 12.47 0.42
N THR A 227 -21.18 13.40 -0.51
CA THR A 227 -22.27 13.95 -1.35
C THR A 227 -22.28 13.37 -2.77
N THR A 228 -21.29 12.55 -3.12
CA THR A 228 -21.25 11.86 -4.41
C THR A 228 -22.23 10.68 -4.44
N GLU A 229 -22.55 10.19 -5.63
CA GLU A 229 -23.41 9.01 -5.80
C GLU A 229 -22.86 7.80 -5.01
N ARG A 230 -21.56 7.54 -5.12
CA ARG A 230 -20.89 6.45 -4.36
C ARG A 230 -20.96 6.70 -2.85
N GLY A 231 -20.69 7.90 -2.38
CA GLY A 231 -20.74 8.25 -0.97
C GLY A 231 -22.13 8.10 -0.38
N LEU A 232 -23.17 8.55 -1.11
CA LEU A 232 -24.58 8.36 -0.70
C LEU A 232 -24.97 6.89 -0.66
N ALA A 233 -24.55 6.08 -1.63
CA ALA A 233 -24.81 4.64 -1.63
C ALA A 233 -24.14 3.94 -0.43
N VAL A 234 -22.89 4.31 -0.11
CA VAL A 234 -22.17 3.82 1.07
C VAL A 234 -22.88 4.21 2.36
N ALA A 235 -23.31 5.46 2.49
CA ALA A 235 -24.02 5.96 3.67
C ALA A 235 -25.35 5.23 3.87
N ALA A 236 -26.14 5.03 2.81
CA ALA A 236 -27.41 4.31 2.85
C ALA A 236 -27.21 2.84 3.29
N ALA A 237 -26.27 2.13 2.67
CA ALA A 237 -25.98 0.74 3.00
C ALA A 237 -25.49 0.56 4.44
N ARG A 238 -24.69 1.51 4.95
CA ARG A 238 -24.21 1.48 6.35
C ARG A 238 -25.31 1.82 7.36
N ALA A 239 -26.28 2.65 7.00
CA ALA A 239 -27.44 2.97 7.86
C ALA A 239 -28.36 1.76 8.07
N GLU A 240 -28.51 0.91 7.05
CA GLU A 240 -29.32 -0.33 7.14
C GLU A 240 -28.77 -1.30 8.19
N LEU A 241 -27.44 -1.39 8.37
CA LEU A 241 -26.83 -2.23 9.41
C LEU A 241 -27.21 -1.78 10.83
N VAL A 242 -27.35 -0.47 11.05
CA VAL A 242 -27.68 0.08 12.38
C VAL A 242 -29.16 -0.09 12.71
N SER A 243 -30.02 -0.08 11.69
CA SER A 243 -31.46 -0.18 11.87
C SER A 243 -31.98 -1.63 11.90
N GLY A 244 -31.18 -2.62 11.48
CA GLY A 244 -31.53 -4.05 11.45
C GLY A 244 -30.95 -4.87 12.62
N ALA A 245 -30.23 -4.22 13.56
CA ALA A 245 -29.72 -4.79 14.81
C ALA A 245 -30.61 -4.38 15.99
#